data_8f2e861650e0a8551a80f6ab4310746a
#
_entry.id   8f2e861650e0a8551a80f6ab4310746a
#
_cell.length_a   1.000
_cell.length_b   1.000
_cell.length_c   1.000
_cell.angle_alpha   90.00
_cell.angle_beta   90.00
_cell.angle_gamma   90.00
#
_symmetry.space_group_name_H-M   'P 1'
#
loop_
_entity.id
_entity.type
_entity.pdbx_description
1 polymer ?
#
loop_
_entity_poly.entity_id
_entity_poly.type
_entity_poly.pdbx_seq_one_letter_code
_entity_poly.pdbx_strand_id
1 'polypeptide(L)'
;TAGTGSETTVAAVVTDPETHEKNAINDICLRPRYAVLDPELTVGLPPHITSTTGMDALTHAVEAYIGRSNTRQTREQAEKATKLIFDNVEEAYKNGKNYEARANMLKGSYWAGCAFTRAYVGYVHAIAHNLGGLYGTPHGLANAVILPYVLEWYGSSVYTQLAKLADIVGIEGASEAVKAQKFIEAIRKLNADMNIPSSFDMIKEEDLPTLIGRALKE
;
A
#
# COMPACT_ATOMS: atom_id res chain seq x y z
N THR A 1 -3.48 -13.19 5.00
CA THR A 1 -2.50 -12.19 5.45
C THR A 1 -3.16 -10.87 5.79
N ALA A 2 -2.56 -10.08 6.69
CA ALA A 2 -3.23 -8.89 7.25
C ALA A 2 -3.18 -7.63 6.38
N GLY A 3 -2.58 -7.65 5.20
CA GLY A 3 -2.46 -6.42 4.37
C GLY A 3 -1.93 -6.63 2.97
N THR A 4 -1.38 -7.80 2.64
CA THR A 4 -0.71 -8.04 1.35
C THR A 4 -1.66 -8.30 0.18
N GLY A 5 -2.95 -8.56 0.41
CA GLY A 5 -3.93 -8.89 -0.63
C GLY A 5 -3.65 -10.19 -1.39
N SER A 6 -2.77 -11.07 -0.87
CA SER A 6 -2.38 -12.31 -1.54
C SER A 6 -3.53 -13.26 -1.82
N GLU A 7 -4.63 -13.12 -1.10
CA GLU A 7 -5.86 -13.89 -1.28
C GLU A 7 -6.69 -13.47 -2.51
N THR A 8 -6.29 -12.42 -3.22
CA THR A 8 -7.03 -11.87 -4.37
C THR A 8 -6.21 -11.80 -5.65
N THR A 9 -4.89 -11.87 -5.54
CA THR A 9 -3.98 -11.58 -6.66
C THR A 9 -3.75 -12.76 -7.59
N VAL A 10 -3.40 -12.43 -8.84
CA VAL A 10 -2.90 -13.36 -9.86
C VAL A 10 -1.37 -13.39 -9.90
N ALA A 11 -0.71 -12.64 -9.01
CA ALA A 11 0.73 -12.47 -8.98
C ALA A 11 1.38 -13.26 -7.84
N ALA A 12 2.52 -13.84 -8.12
CA ALA A 12 3.49 -14.33 -7.13
C ALA A 12 4.83 -13.64 -7.38
N VAL A 13 5.45 -13.11 -6.33
CA VAL A 13 6.76 -12.47 -6.45
C VAL A 13 7.83 -13.44 -5.98
N VAL A 14 8.77 -13.75 -6.86
CA VAL A 14 9.89 -14.65 -6.59
C VAL A 14 11.19 -13.85 -6.63
N THR A 15 12.01 -14.02 -5.61
CA THR A 15 13.33 -13.37 -5.56
C THR A 15 14.38 -14.30 -6.15
N ASP A 16 15.14 -13.83 -7.13
CA ASP A 16 16.31 -14.52 -7.64
C ASP A 16 17.41 -14.50 -6.56
N PRO A 17 17.94 -15.64 -6.12
CA PRO A 17 18.92 -15.70 -5.04
C PRO A 17 20.31 -15.18 -5.42
N GLU A 18 20.63 -15.08 -6.72
CA GLU A 18 21.94 -14.64 -7.21
C GLU A 18 21.94 -13.13 -7.48
N THR A 19 20.90 -12.63 -8.15
CA THR A 19 20.81 -11.22 -8.55
C THR A 19 20.07 -10.36 -7.54
N HIS A 20 19.35 -10.96 -6.59
CA HIS A 20 18.44 -10.29 -5.66
C HIS A 20 17.34 -9.49 -6.36
N GLU A 21 17.05 -9.79 -7.61
CA GLU A 21 15.92 -9.19 -8.34
C GLU A 21 14.61 -9.89 -7.94
N LYS A 22 13.56 -9.08 -7.77
CA LYS A 22 12.20 -9.58 -7.55
C LYS A 22 11.47 -9.63 -8.87
N ASN A 23 11.04 -10.84 -9.23
CA ASN A 23 10.32 -11.10 -10.46
C ASN A 23 8.87 -11.44 -10.17
N ALA A 24 7.93 -10.67 -10.73
CA ALA A 24 6.51 -10.95 -10.63
C ALA A 24 6.10 -11.99 -11.68
N ILE A 25 5.60 -13.13 -11.22
CA ILE A 25 4.99 -14.17 -12.06
C ILE A 25 3.48 -13.94 -12.02
N ASN A 26 2.88 -13.73 -13.18
CA ASN A 26 1.44 -13.48 -13.28
C ASN A 26 0.76 -14.61 -14.05
N ASP A 27 -0.16 -15.30 -13.38
CA ASP A 27 -1.00 -16.34 -14.00
C ASP A 27 -2.36 -16.39 -13.34
N ILE A 28 -3.41 -16.60 -14.15
CA ILE A 28 -4.79 -16.70 -13.65
C ILE A 28 -5.00 -17.90 -12.73
N CYS A 29 -4.18 -18.96 -12.85
CA CYS A 29 -4.24 -20.12 -11.99
C CYS A 29 -3.82 -19.83 -10.55
N LEU A 30 -3.04 -18.75 -10.31
CA LEU A 30 -2.63 -18.33 -8.97
C LEU A 30 -3.78 -17.68 -8.18
N ARG A 31 -4.84 -17.20 -8.87
CA ARG A 31 -5.94 -16.52 -8.21
C ARG A 31 -6.79 -17.51 -7.41
N PRO A 32 -6.91 -17.33 -6.08
CA PRO A 32 -7.80 -18.14 -5.26
C PRO A 32 -9.27 -18.02 -5.69
N ARG A 33 -10.00 -19.10 -5.63
CA ARG A 33 -11.45 -19.09 -5.91
C ARG A 33 -12.27 -18.53 -4.77
N TYR A 34 -11.78 -18.68 -3.54
CA TYR A 34 -12.42 -18.25 -2.31
C TYR A 34 -11.37 -17.64 -1.39
N ALA A 35 -11.75 -16.60 -0.66
CA ALA A 35 -10.97 -16.02 0.41
C ALA A 35 -11.78 -16.07 1.71
N VAL A 36 -11.17 -16.60 2.78
CA VAL A 36 -11.77 -16.62 4.12
C VAL A 36 -11.07 -15.56 4.95
N LEU A 37 -11.82 -14.55 5.37
CA LEU A 37 -11.32 -13.41 6.15
C LEU A 37 -11.65 -13.65 7.63
N ASP A 38 -10.77 -14.34 8.33
CA ASP A 38 -10.91 -14.63 9.75
C ASP A 38 -10.02 -13.68 10.57
N PRO A 39 -10.62 -12.69 11.27
CA PRO A 39 -9.87 -11.74 12.09
C PRO A 39 -9.17 -12.38 13.29
N GLU A 40 -9.63 -13.52 13.81
CA GLU A 40 -9.00 -14.22 14.92
C GLU A 40 -7.53 -14.55 14.62
N LEU A 41 -7.24 -14.91 13.37
CA LEU A 41 -5.87 -15.22 12.91
C LEU A 41 -4.93 -14.01 12.92
N THR A 42 -5.46 -12.80 13.05
CA THR A 42 -4.69 -11.56 13.06
C THR A 42 -4.52 -10.92 14.44
N VAL A 43 -5.28 -11.37 15.45
CA VAL A 43 -5.24 -10.82 16.82
C VAL A 43 -3.86 -10.92 17.48
N GLY A 44 -3.09 -11.96 17.13
CA GLY A 44 -1.73 -12.17 17.64
C GLY A 44 -0.62 -11.45 16.87
N LEU A 45 -0.93 -10.69 15.81
CA LEU A 45 0.08 -9.99 15.03
C LEU A 45 0.75 -8.87 15.83
N PRO A 46 2.09 -8.78 15.80
CA PRO A 46 2.81 -7.68 16.41
C PRO A 46 2.39 -6.31 15.82
N PRO A 47 2.42 -5.23 16.63
CA PRO A 47 2.04 -3.89 16.17
C PRO A 47 2.77 -3.45 14.90
N HIS A 48 4.09 -3.66 14.80
CA HIS A 48 4.87 -3.27 13.62
C HIS A 48 4.47 -4.02 12.35
N ILE A 49 4.02 -5.28 12.45
CA ILE A 49 3.48 -6.02 11.31
C ILE A 49 2.10 -5.46 10.93
N THR A 50 1.27 -5.15 11.94
CA THR A 50 -0.05 -4.54 11.70
C THR A 50 0.06 -3.21 10.97
N SER A 51 0.96 -2.30 11.42
CA SER A 51 1.14 -1.00 10.78
C SER A 51 1.69 -1.12 9.36
N THR A 52 2.80 -1.85 9.18
CA THR A 52 3.46 -1.94 7.87
C THR A 52 2.61 -2.64 6.83
N THR A 53 1.91 -3.74 7.18
CA THR A 53 1.01 -4.42 6.25
C THR A 53 -0.29 -3.64 6.02
N GLY A 54 -0.76 -2.89 7.00
CA GLY A 54 -1.92 -2.00 6.85
C GLY A 54 -1.62 -0.85 5.88
N MET A 55 -0.44 -0.24 5.99
CA MET A 55 0.01 0.81 5.06
C MET A 55 0.33 0.26 3.67
N ASP A 56 0.76 -1.00 3.57
CA ASP A 56 0.87 -1.73 2.29
C ASP A 56 -0.50 -1.85 1.60
N ALA A 57 -1.53 -2.26 2.33
CA ALA A 57 -2.89 -2.30 1.80
C ALA A 57 -3.40 -0.91 1.38
N LEU A 58 -3.06 0.14 2.13
CA LEU A 58 -3.38 1.51 1.73
C LEU A 58 -2.65 1.89 0.43
N THR A 59 -1.38 1.54 0.29
CA THR A 59 -0.60 1.78 -0.92
C THR A 59 -1.23 1.09 -2.13
N HIS A 60 -1.62 -0.18 -1.99
CA HIS A 60 -2.36 -0.90 -3.04
C HIS A 60 -3.63 -0.16 -3.47
N ALA A 61 -4.44 0.30 -2.50
CA ALA A 61 -5.68 1.02 -2.78
C ALA A 61 -5.41 2.35 -3.51
N VAL A 62 -4.47 3.14 -3.02
CA VAL A 62 -4.13 4.46 -3.59
C VAL A 62 -3.55 4.30 -5.00
N GLU A 63 -2.57 3.41 -5.21
CA GLU A 63 -1.98 3.20 -6.54
C GLU A 63 -2.99 2.64 -7.54
N ALA A 64 -3.84 1.69 -7.14
CA ALA A 64 -4.92 1.21 -7.99
C ALA A 64 -5.93 2.32 -8.36
N TYR A 65 -6.15 3.28 -7.46
CA TYR A 65 -7.08 4.39 -7.68
C TYR A 65 -6.53 5.44 -8.64
N ILE A 66 -5.28 5.83 -8.49
CA ILE A 66 -4.63 6.84 -9.33
C ILE A 66 -4.10 6.29 -10.65
N GLY A 67 -3.91 4.96 -10.73
CA GLY A 67 -3.34 4.29 -11.90
C GLY A 67 -4.20 4.44 -13.16
N ARG A 68 -3.57 4.46 -14.33
CA ARG A 68 -4.25 4.65 -15.64
C ARG A 68 -5.09 3.45 -16.06
N SER A 69 -4.83 2.27 -15.51
CA SER A 69 -5.55 1.01 -15.82
C SER A 69 -6.80 0.80 -14.95
N ASN A 70 -7.15 1.78 -14.12
CA ASN A 70 -8.32 1.67 -13.25
C ASN A 70 -9.63 1.65 -14.05
N THR A 71 -10.63 0.99 -13.49
CA THR A 71 -12.00 0.94 -13.97
C THR A 71 -12.94 1.54 -12.92
N ARG A 72 -14.21 1.76 -13.26
CA ARG A 72 -15.21 2.15 -12.26
C ARG A 72 -15.23 1.19 -11.07
N GLN A 73 -15.23 -0.11 -11.34
CA GLN A 73 -15.27 -1.14 -10.31
C GLN A 73 -14.01 -1.08 -9.40
N THR A 74 -12.81 -0.98 -9.97
CA THR A 74 -11.58 -0.91 -9.18
C THR A 74 -11.48 0.36 -8.36
N ARG A 75 -12.02 1.48 -8.86
CA ARG A 75 -12.12 2.72 -8.08
C ARG A 75 -13.04 2.55 -6.87
N GLU A 76 -14.25 2.02 -7.05
CA GLU A 76 -15.20 1.75 -5.96
C GLU A 76 -14.60 0.80 -4.91
N GLN A 77 -13.79 -0.19 -5.33
CA GLN A 77 -13.08 -1.10 -4.43
C GLN A 77 -11.96 -0.39 -3.65
N ALA A 78 -11.16 0.43 -4.34
CA ALA A 78 -10.07 1.21 -3.74
C ALA A 78 -10.61 2.27 -2.74
N GLU A 79 -11.73 2.91 -3.05
CA GLU A 79 -12.41 3.83 -2.15
C GLU A 79 -12.84 3.15 -0.84
N LYS A 80 -13.49 1.97 -0.95
CA LYS A 80 -13.86 1.16 0.22
C LYS A 80 -12.65 0.75 1.04
N ALA A 81 -11.58 0.32 0.37
CA ALA A 81 -10.33 -0.06 1.02
C ALA A 81 -9.71 1.12 1.78
N THR A 82 -9.57 2.27 1.12
CA THR A 82 -9.01 3.47 1.71
C THR A 82 -9.78 3.89 2.96
N LYS A 83 -11.11 3.93 2.90
CA LYS A 83 -11.95 4.27 4.05
C LYS A 83 -11.75 3.31 5.22
N LEU A 84 -11.83 2.00 4.96
CA LEU A 84 -11.67 0.98 6.00
C LEU A 84 -10.30 1.04 6.65
N ILE A 85 -9.24 1.25 5.88
CA ILE A 85 -7.87 1.28 6.40
C ILE A 85 -7.64 2.56 7.22
N PHE A 86 -8.01 3.73 6.70
CA PHE A 86 -7.87 4.99 7.43
C PHE A 86 -8.59 4.98 8.76
N ASP A 87 -9.81 4.42 8.82
CA ASP A 87 -10.62 4.40 10.03
C ASP A 87 -10.12 3.40 11.08
N ASN A 88 -9.31 2.38 10.69
CA ASN A 88 -9.07 1.24 11.58
C ASN A 88 -7.59 0.89 11.79
N VAL A 89 -6.64 1.35 10.95
CA VAL A 89 -5.24 0.91 11.02
C VAL A 89 -4.57 1.32 12.32
N GLU A 90 -4.81 2.53 12.78
CA GLU A 90 -4.24 3.06 14.01
C GLU A 90 -4.81 2.35 15.25
N GLU A 91 -6.12 2.10 15.29
CA GLU A 91 -6.75 1.31 16.34
C GLU A 91 -6.25 -0.14 16.34
N ALA A 92 -6.17 -0.78 15.20
CA ALA A 92 -5.63 -2.13 15.08
C ALA A 92 -4.16 -2.22 15.51
N TYR A 93 -3.38 -1.15 15.31
CA TYR A 93 -2.00 -1.03 15.75
C TYR A 93 -1.90 -0.86 17.28
N LYS A 94 -2.66 0.06 17.86
CA LYS A 94 -2.65 0.38 19.30
C LYS A 94 -3.31 -0.71 20.16
N ASN A 95 -4.40 -1.27 19.65
CA ASN A 95 -5.19 -2.28 20.32
C ASN A 95 -5.39 -3.51 19.43
N GLY A 96 -4.35 -4.32 19.30
CA GLY A 96 -4.34 -5.52 18.45
C GLY A 96 -5.41 -6.56 18.80
N LYS A 97 -6.06 -6.44 19.96
CA LYS A 97 -7.16 -7.30 20.38
C LYS A 97 -8.54 -6.78 19.99
N ASN A 98 -8.62 -5.56 19.39
CA ASN A 98 -9.87 -5.04 18.87
C ASN A 98 -10.29 -5.84 17.62
N TYR A 99 -11.20 -6.78 17.83
CA TYR A 99 -11.65 -7.71 16.79
C TYR A 99 -12.33 -7.01 15.62
N GLU A 100 -13.08 -5.94 15.88
CA GLU A 100 -13.76 -5.16 14.84
C GLU A 100 -12.74 -4.44 13.94
N ALA A 101 -11.75 -3.78 14.54
CA ALA A 101 -10.68 -3.13 13.80
C ALA A 101 -9.89 -4.16 12.96
N ARG A 102 -9.57 -5.34 13.50
CA ARG A 102 -8.94 -6.44 12.76
C ARG A 102 -9.78 -6.91 11.59
N ALA A 103 -11.08 -7.10 11.78
CA ALA A 103 -12.02 -7.50 10.72
C ALA A 103 -12.09 -6.44 9.61
N ASN A 104 -12.12 -5.17 9.98
CA ASN A 104 -12.16 -4.06 9.04
C ASN A 104 -10.84 -3.93 8.26
N MET A 105 -9.68 -4.15 8.90
CA MET A 105 -8.38 -4.20 8.23
C MET A 105 -8.29 -5.35 7.22
N LEU A 106 -8.77 -6.54 7.54
CA LEU A 106 -8.84 -7.66 6.59
C LEU A 106 -9.75 -7.33 5.40
N LYS A 107 -10.92 -6.73 5.63
CA LYS A 107 -11.80 -6.28 4.55
C LYS A 107 -11.14 -5.19 3.69
N GLY A 108 -10.45 -4.23 4.32
CA GLY A 108 -9.69 -3.20 3.64
C GLY A 108 -8.61 -3.79 2.72
N SER A 109 -7.81 -4.72 3.25
CA SER A 109 -6.81 -5.46 2.48
C SER A 109 -7.42 -6.22 1.30
N TYR A 110 -8.51 -6.94 1.54
CA TYR A 110 -9.24 -7.68 0.48
C TYR A 110 -9.74 -6.75 -0.64
N TRP A 111 -10.38 -5.61 -0.31
CA TRP A 111 -10.84 -4.66 -1.31
C TRP A 111 -9.69 -4.00 -2.06
N ALA A 112 -8.59 -3.65 -1.39
CA ALA A 112 -7.38 -3.16 -2.03
C ALA A 112 -6.82 -4.20 -2.99
N GLY A 113 -6.78 -5.47 -2.56
CA GLY A 113 -6.35 -6.60 -3.36
C GLY A 113 -7.19 -6.81 -4.63
N CYS A 114 -8.51 -6.73 -4.51
CA CYS A 114 -9.42 -6.79 -5.66
C CYS A 114 -9.19 -5.63 -6.65
N ALA A 115 -8.87 -4.44 -6.14
CA ALA A 115 -8.62 -3.26 -6.96
C ALA A 115 -7.30 -3.40 -7.74
N PHE A 116 -6.17 -3.65 -7.05
CA PHE A 116 -4.86 -3.66 -7.69
C PHE A 116 -4.65 -4.86 -8.61
N THR A 117 -5.27 -6.01 -8.34
CA THR A 117 -5.16 -7.19 -9.21
C THR A 117 -5.56 -6.88 -10.66
N ARG A 118 -6.43 -5.89 -10.87
CA ARG A 118 -6.85 -5.46 -12.21
C ARG A 118 -6.27 -4.09 -12.62
N ALA A 119 -6.11 -3.17 -11.67
CA ALA A 119 -5.63 -1.82 -11.96
C ALA A 119 -4.10 -1.71 -11.92
N TYR A 120 -3.44 -2.77 -11.45
CA TYR A 120 -2.02 -2.82 -11.17
C TYR A 120 -1.57 -1.88 -10.04
N VAL A 121 -0.30 -1.91 -9.73
CA VAL A 121 0.40 -1.00 -8.82
C VAL A 121 1.28 -0.03 -9.61
N GLY A 122 2.03 0.84 -8.96
CA GLY A 122 2.81 1.87 -9.64
C GLY A 122 4.22 2.02 -9.08
N TYR A 123 4.74 3.26 -9.14
CA TYR A 123 6.13 3.55 -8.75
C TYR A 123 6.44 3.32 -7.27
N VAL A 124 5.45 3.37 -6.38
CA VAL A 124 5.70 3.04 -4.96
C VAL A 124 6.16 1.60 -4.86
N HIS A 125 5.43 0.67 -5.45
CA HIS A 125 5.78 -0.76 -5.45
C HIS A 125 7.06 -1.03 -6.24
N ALA A 126 7.24 -0.41 -7.41
CA ALA A 126 8.45 -0.57 -8.21
C ALA A 126 9.72 -0.19 -7.43
N ILE A 127 9.69 0.88 -6.64
CA ILE A 127 10.80 1.27 -5.78
C ILE A 127 10.92 0.32 -4.57
N ALA A 128 9.80 -0.01 -3.92
CA ALA A 128 9.78 -0.87 -2.74
C ALA A 128 10.33 -2.29 -3.01
N HIS A 129 10.02 -2.87 -4.18
CA HIS A 129 10.56 -4.17 -4.59
C HIS A 129 12.09 -4.14 -4.66
N ASN A 130 12.65 -3.07 -5.20
CA ASN A 130 14.10 -2.91 -5.32
C ASN A 130 14.78 -2.71 -3.97
N LEU A 131 14.18 -1.96 -3.06
CA LEU A 131 14.67 -1.86 -1.67
C LEU A 131 14.58 -3.20 -0.95
N GLY A 132 13.52 -3.96 -1.17
CA GLY A 132 13.38 -5.31 -0.65
C GLY A 132 14.42 -6.26 -1.21
N GLY A 133 14.76 -6.17 -2.49
CA GLY A 133 15.77 -6.99 -3.15
C GLY A 133 17.19 -6.69 -2.66
N LEU A 134 17.61 -5.41 -2.71
CA LEU A 134 18.98 -4.99 -2.39
C LEU A 134 19.29 -4.97 -0.89
N TYR A 135 18.35 -4.51 -0.07
CA TYR A 135 18.59 -4.26 1.36
C TYR A 135 17.79 -5.18 2.29
N GLY A 136 16.97 -6.08 1.74
CA GLY A 136 16.11 -6.93 2.55
C GLY A 136 15.01 -6.15 3.30
N THR A 137 14.69 -4.94 2.87
CA THR A 137 13.69 -4.09 3.52
C THR A 137 12.32 -4.79 3.50
N PRO A 138 11.61 -4.90 4.65
CA PRO A 138 10.27 -5.45 4.66
C PRO A 138 9.35 -4.68 3.70
N HIS A 139 8.63 -5.41 2.84
CA HIS A 139 7.86 -4.85 1.74
C HIS A 139 6.87 -3.76 2.17
N GLY A 140 6.03 -4.05 3.17
CA GLY A 140 5.05 -3.08 3.65
C GLY A 140 5.70 -1.84 4.31
N LEU A 141 6.88 -2.00 4.93
CA LEU A 141 7.64 -0.87 5.46
C LEU A 141 8.14 0.02 4.32
N ALA A 142 8.70 -0.59 3.26
CA ALA A 142 9.16 0.15 2.09
C ALA A 142 8.03 0.95 1.45
N ASN A 143 6.89 0.31 1.21
CA ASN A 143 5.70 0.97 0.65
C ASN A 143 5.22 2.13 1.53
N ALA A 144 5.12 1.94 2.84
CA ALA A 144 4.67 2.97 3.78
C ALA A 144 5.53 4.23 3.76
N VAL A 145 6.86 4.05 3.72
CA VAL A 145 7.82 5.18 3.69
C VAL A 145 7.80 5.90 2.35
N ILE A 146 7.75 5.15 1.23
CA ILE A 146 7.87 5.72 -0.12
C ILE A 146 6.58 6.39 -0.58
N LEU A 147 5.41 5.88 -0.18
CA LEU A 147 4.10 6.34 -0.68
C LEU A 147 3.95 7.88 -0.66
N PRO A 148 4.14 8.61 0.45
CA PRO A 148 3.93 10.05 0.46
C PRO A 148 4.88 10.81 -0.47
N TYR A 149 6.11 10.33 -0.67
CA TYR A 149 7.08 10.97 -1.57
C TYR A 149 6.70 10.81 -3.04
N VAL A 150 6.26 9.64 -3.44
CA VAL A 150 5.80 9.37 -4.81
C VAL A 150 4.54 10.19 -5.13
N LEU A 151 3.61 10.30 -4.17
CA LEU A 151 2.41 11.13 -4.34
C LEU A 151 2.74 12.61 -4.49
N GLU A 152 3.70 13.13 -3.72
CA GLU A 152 4.20 14.50 -3.88
C GLU A 152 4.87 14.69 -5.24
N TRP A 153 5.69 13.72 -5.68
CA TRP A 153 6.36 13.78 -6.97
C TRP A 153 5.38 13.78 -8.15
N TYR A 154 4.29 13.01 -8.06
CA TYR A 154 3.22 13.06 -9.07
C TYR A 154 2.55 14.43 -9.17
N GLY A 155 2.51 15.18 -8.07
CA GLY A 155 2.01 16.55 -8.01
C GLY A 155 0.58 16.67 -8.58
N SER A 156 0.39 17.71 -9.38
CA SER A 156 -0.94 18.04 -9.95
C SER A 156 -1.55 16.96 -10.84
N SER A 157 -0.75 16.00 -11.31
CA SER A 157 -1.26 14.91 -12.18
C SER A 157 -2.23 13.97 -11.46
N VAL A 158 -2.20 13.94 -10.12
CA VAL A 158 -3.05 13.06 -9.29
C VAL A 158 -3.94 13.81 -8.30
N TYR A 159 -3.93 15.17 -8.30
CA TYR A 159 -4.67 15.96 -7.30
C TYR A 159 -6.17 15.69 -7.31
N THR A 160 -6.80 15.58 -8.47
CA THR A 160 -8.24 15.27 -8.56
C THR A 160 -8.58 13.92 -7.92
N GLN A 161 -7.75 12.91 -8.13
CA GLN A 161 -7.94 11.57 -7.56
C GLN A 161 -7.70 11.59 -6.04
N LEU A 162 -6.61 12.21 -5.59
CA LEU A 162 -6.29 12.30 -4.16
C LEU A 162 -7.32 13.15 -3.40
N ALA A 163 -7.87 14.21 -4.01
CA ALA A 163 -8.93 15.00 -3.42
C ALA A 163 -10.21 14.17 -3.18
N LYS A 164 -10.56 13.27 -4.11
CA LYS A 164 -11.68 12.33 -3.91
C LYS A 164 -11.42 11.34 -2.77
N LEU A 165 -10.21 10.80 -2.68
CA LEU A 165 -9.84 9.94 -1.55
C LEU A 165 -9.86 10.72 -0.23
N ALA A 166 -9.43 11.99 -0.24
CA ALA A 166 -9.53 12.89 0.92
C ALA A 166 -10.98 13.05 1.38
N ASP A 167 -11.91 13.30 0.46
CA ASP A 167 -13.34 13.43 0.76
C ASP A 167 -13.91 12.15 1.41
N ILE A 168 -13.50 10.98 0.92
CA ILE A 168 -13.94 9.67 1.43
C ILE A 168 -13.50 9.45 2.89
N VAL A 169 -12.32 9.94 3.26
CA VAL A 169 -11.80 9.83 4.63
C VAL A 169 -12.12 11.06 5.49
N GLY A 170 -12.95 11.97 5.00
CA GLY A 170 -13.43 13.14 5.77
C GLY A 170 -12.43 14.30 5.85
N ILE A 171 -11.47 14.39 4.93
CA ILE A 171 -10.50 15.48 4.87
C ILE A 171 -11.04 16.60 3.99
N GLU A 172 -11.29 17.75 4.61
CA GLU A 172 -11.80 18.94 3.94
C GLU A 172 -10.68 19.87 3.46
N GLY A 173 -10.95 20.63 2.39
CA GLY A 173 -10.03 21.63 1.83
C GLY A 173 -10.71 22.55 0.83
N ALA A 174 -10.14 23.74 0.67
CA ALA A 174 -10.69 24.80 -0.19
C ALA A 174 -10.55 24.51 -1.70
N SER A 175 -9.69 23.56 -2.08
CA SER A 175 -9.48 23.14 -3.48
C SER A 175 -9.01 21.70 -3.54
N GLU A 176 -9.05 21.07 -4.73
CA GLU A 176 -8.49 19.74 -4.94
C GLU A 176 -7.01 19.66 -4.55
N ALA A 177 -6.22 20.66 -4.88
CA ALA A 177 -4.81 20.72 -4.50
C ALA A 177 -4.62 20.70 -2.97
N VAL A 178 -5.42 21.49 -2.24
CA VAL A 178 -5.36 21.53 -0.76
C VAL A 178 -5.81 20.20 -0.17
N LYS A 179 -6.88 19.59 -0.69
CA LYS A 179 -7.33 18.26 -0.24
C LYS A 179 -6.27 17.19 -0.50
N ALA A 180 -5.68 17.18 -1.70
CA ALA A 180 -4.63 16.24 -2.07
C ALA A 180 -3.41 16.35 -1.13
N GLN A 181 -2.95 17.57 -0.86
CA GLN A 181 -1.86 17.82 0.06
C GLN A 181 -2.17 17.32 1.48
N LYS A 182 -3.35 17.68 1.99
CA LYS A 182 -3.81 17.20 3.31
C LYS A 182 -3.94 15.68 3.38
N PHE A 183 -4.31 15.02 2.29
CA PHE A 183 -4.36 13.56 2.23
C PHE A 183 -2.96 12.94 2.34
N ILE A 184 -1.97 13.51 1.65
CA ILE A 184 -0.57 13.10 1.76
C ILE A 184 -0.04 13.33 3.18
N GLU A 185 -0.36 14.49 3.78
CA GLU A 185 -0.02 14.78 5.18
C GLU A 185 -0.67 13.81 6.16
N ALA A 186 -1.93 13.40 5.93
CA ALA A 186 -2.60 12.41 6.74
C ALA A 186 -1.93 11.03 6.66
N ILE A 187 -1.43 10.62 5.48
CA ILE A 187 -0.60 9.41 5.33
C ILE A 187 0.69 9.52 6.15
N ARG A 188 1.39 10.65 6.09
CA ARG A 188 2.59 10.89 6.90
C ARG A 188 2.28 10.83 8.41
N LYS A 189 1.16 11.39 8.80
CA LYS A 189 0.70 11.35 10.18
C LYS A 189 0.42 9.92 10.64
N LEU A 190 -0.30 9.11 9.86
CA LEU A 190 -0.51 7.69 10.16
C LEU A 190 0.82 6.94 10.33
N ASN A 191 1.79 7.17 9.45
CA ASN A 191 3.12 6.59 9.59
C ASN A 191 3.77 6.99 10.92
N ALA A 192 3.77 8.27 11.26
CA ALA A 192 4.37 8.78 12.49
C ALA A 192 3.67 8.23 13.75
N ASP A 193 2.33 8.21 13.77
CA ASP A 193 1.52 7.72 14.89
C ASP A 193 1.72 6.20 15.14
N MET A 194 2.16 5.47 14.12
CA MET A 194 2.47 4.04 14.19
C MET A 194 3.97 3.73 14.22
N ASN A 195 4.84 4.72 14.49
CA ASN A 195 6.30 4.59 14.58
C ASN A 195 6.96 4.03 13.29
N ILE A 196 6.38 4.30 12.13
CA ILE A 196 7.01 4.02 10.83
C ILE A 196 7.97 5.19 10.53
N PRO A 197 9.26 4.93 10.20
CA PRO A 197 10.21 5.99 9.91
C PRO A 197 9.83 6.80 8.67
N SER A 198 10.31 8.05 8.60
CA SER A 198 10.07 8.89 7.43
C SER A 198 11.09 8.68 6.31
N SER A 199 12.22 8.04 6.57
CA SER A 199 13.31 7.83 5.61
C SER A 199 14.05 6.52 5.90
N PHE A 200 14.95 6.15 4.98
CA PHE A 200 15.84 5.00 5.11
C PHE A 200 17.30 5.47 5.10
N ASP A 201 17.99 5.29 6.21
CA ASP A 201 19.41 5.67 6.33
C ASP A 201 20.38 4.67 5.67
N MET A 202 19.90 3.45 5.34
CA MET A 202 20.74 2.41 4.74
C MET A 202 20.96 2.58 3.23
N ILE A 203 20.24 3.47 2.56
CA ILE A 203 20.37 3.66 1.10
C ILE A 203 21.69 4.35 0.81
N LYS A 204 22.52 3.72 0.00
CA LYS A 204 23.80 4.26 -0.43
C LYS A 204 23.67 4.97 -1.77
N GLU A 205 24.40 6.08 -1.92
CA GLU A 205 24.41 6.85 -3.16
C GLU A 205 24.90 6.03 -4.35
N GLU A 206 25.86 5.14 -4.14
CA GLU A 206 26.39 4.22 -5.15
C GLU A 206 25.36 3.25 -5.73
N ASP A 207 24.29 2.94 -4.98
CA ASP A 207 23.23 2.01 -5.39
C ASP A 207 22.08 2.70 -6.14
N LEU A 208 22.02 4.04 -6.12
CA LEU A 208 20.94 4.80 -6.77
C LEU A 208 20.78 4.48 -8.26
N PRO A 209 21.85 4.39 -9.09
CA PRO A 209 21.70 4.03 -10.49
C PRO A 209 21.05 2.66 -10.71
N THR A 210 21.36 1.69 -9.85
CA THR A 210 20.77 0.34 -9.89
C THR A 210 19.30 0.37 -9.48
N LEU A 211 18.99 1.06 -8.38
CA LEU A 211 17.61 1.21 -7.88
C LEU A 211 16.71 1.88 -8.93
N ILE A 212 17.18 2.99 -9.51
CA ILE A 212 16.46 3.73 -10.56
C ILE A 212 16.29 2.86 -11.81
N GLY A 213 17.38 2.24 -12.27
CA GLY A 213 17.35 1.41 -13.47
C GLY A 213 16.41 0.22 -13.37
N ARG A 214 16.28 -0.38 -12.18
CA ARG A 214 15.34 -1.48 -11.93
C ARG A 214 13.91 -0.98 -11.81
N ALA A 215 13.65 0.09 -11.05
CA ALA A 215 12.32 0.65 -10.86
C ALA A 215 11.66 1.15 -12.17
N LEU A 216 12.48 1.58 -13.14
CA LEU A 216 11.97 2.01 -14.45
C LEU A 216 11.66 0.86 -15.41
N LYS A 217 12.02 -0.38 -15.08
CA LYS A 217 11.71 -1.58 -15.88
C LYS A 217 10.40 -2.27 -15.44
N GLU A 218 9.93 -2.01 -14.23
CA GLU A 218 8.66 -2.52 -13.70
C GLU A 218 7.48 -1.65 -14.15
#